data_4ecf5a04aa50e4bfe3df9d2303eb0e9f
#
_entry.id   4ecf5a04aa50e4bfe3df9d2303eb0e9f
#
_cell.length_a   1.000
_cell.length_b   1.000
_cell.length_c   1.000
_cell.angle_alpha   90.00
_cell.angle_beta   90.00
_cell.angle_gamma   90.00
#
_symmetry.space_group_name_H-M   'P 1'
#
loop_
_entity.id
_entity.type
_entity.pdbx_description
1 polymer ?
#
loop_
_entity_poly.entity_id
_entity_poly.type
_entity_poly.pdbx_seq_one_letter_code
_entity_poly.pdbx_strand_id
1 'polypeptide(L)'
;EQQKSAITRFESQAVLTQELAKSIQDNWTHVDELLSQVNSFIESDSWQALETKTSDIIWIDRVDPAKRTILARLPDEDNEPGASVTLHIEKSVHQNAQQYFEQARTLKDKAKGARTALERTENAAAKEEARRKKDAAAGKVRIAKRSKRFWFEKHRWGILSDGRLVVGGR
;
A
#
# COMPACT_ATOMS: atom_id res chain seq x y z
N GLU A 1 13.15 -3.40 -10.38
CA GLU A 1 11.98 -2.89 -11.11
C GLU A 1 10.71 -2.91 -10.28
N GLN A 2 10.36 -4.03 -9.61
CA GLN A 2 9.14 -4.16 -8.81
C GLN A 2 9.00 -3.11 -7.70
N GLN A 3 10.09 -2.76 -6.99
CA GLN A 3 10.07 -1.77 -5.92
C GLN A 3 9.80 -0.35 -6.46
N LYS A 4 10.37 0.02 -7.60
CA LYS A 4 10.13 1.32 -8.25
C LYS A 4 8.68 1.43 -8.72
N SER A 5 8.14 0.37 -9.31
CA SER A 5 6.73 0.29 -9.72
C SER A 5 5.78 0.44 -8.52
N ALA A 6 6.10 -0.17 -7.37
CA ALA A 6 5.30 -0.02 -6.15
C ALA A 6 5.30 1.43 -5.62
N ILE A 7 6.46 2.10 -5.64
CA ILE A 7 6.57 3.52 -5.23
C ILE A 7 5.68 4.40 -6.11
N THR A 8 5.82 4.29 -7.44
CA THR A 8 5.03 5.05 -8.40
C THR A 8 3.53 4.81 -8.19
N ARG A 9 3.13 3.56 -7.94
CA ARG A 9 1.74 3.21 -7.64
C ARG A 9 1.21 3.90 -6.38
N PHE A 10 1.98 3.90 -5.29
CA PHE A 10 1.57 4.58 -4.06
C PHE A 10 1.48 6.10 -4.25
N GLU A 11 2.41 6.69 -4.99
CA GLU A 11 2.39 8.12 -5.31
C GLU A 11 1.16 8.50 -6.15
N SER A 12 0.87 7.74 -7.20
CA SER A 12 -0.32 7.97 -8.04
C SER A 12 -1.62 7.80 -7.25
N GLN A 13 -1.72 6.75 -6.44
CA GLN A 13 -2.89 6.54 -5.59
C GLN A 13 -3.06 7.65 -4.55
N ALA A 14 -1.96 8.16 -3.99
CA ALA A 14 -2.01 9.27 -3.03
C ALA A 14 -2.54 10.56 -3.66
N VAL A 15 -2.13 10.86 -4.90
CA VAL A 15 -2.63 12.02 -5.65
C VAL A 15 -4.13 11.88 -5.91
N LEU A 16 -4.56 10.76 -6.49
CA LEU A 16 -5.98 10.49 -6.76
C LEU A 16 -6.84 10.57 -5.51
N THR A 17 -6.37 9.97 -4.40
CA THR A 17 -7.10 10.00 -3.12
C THR A 17 -7.19 11.42 -2.57
N GLN A 18 -6.15 12.25 -2.76
CA GLN A 18 -6.18 13.65 -2.35
C GLN A 18 -7.12 14.49 -3.23
N GLU A 19 -7.20 14.21 -4.51
CA GLU A 19 -8.15 14.86 -5.43
C GLU A 19 -9.59 14.53 -5.04
N LEU A 20 -9.89 13.27 -4.71
CA LEU A 20 -11.21 12.89 -4.20
C LEU A 20 -11.57 13.63 -2.90
N ALA A 21 -10.60 13.79 -1.97
CA ALA A 21 -10.83 14.56 -0.75
C ALA A 21 -11.18 16.02 -1.03
N LYS A 22 -10.50 16.65 -1.99
CA LYS A 22 -10.81 18.02 -2.42
C LYS A 22 -12.19 18.08 -3.08
N SER A 23 -12.48 17.15 -3.98
CA SER A 23 -13.78 17.09 -4.65
C SER A 23 -14.95 16.98 -3.66
N ILE A 24 -14.79 16.24 -2.56
CA ILE A 24 -15.79 16.22 -1.47
C ILE A 24 -15.94 17.59 -0.82
N GLN A 25 -14.85 18.33 -0.60
CA GLN A 25 -14.89 19.66 0.02
C GLN A 25 -15.46 20.70 -0.94
N ASP A 26 -15.10 20.67 -2.19
CA ASP A 26 -15.56 21.60 -3.21
C ASP A 26 -17.07 21.43 -3.46
N ASN A 27 -17.57 20.19 -3.34
CA ASN A 27 -18.97 19.86 -3.47
C ASN A 27 -19.70 19.74 -2.12
N TRP A 28 -19.27 20.49 -1.11
CA TRP A 28 -19.80 20.40 0.26
C TRP A 28 -21.32 20.38 0.34
N THR A 29 -21.99 21.36 -0.26
CA THR A 29 -23.44 21.51 -0.18
C THR A 29 -24.16 20.30 -0.77
N HIS A 30 -23.71 19.85 -1.94
CA HIS A 30 -24.27 18.66 -2.61
C HIS A 30 -24.11 17.40 -1.77
N VAL A 31 -22.91 17.17 -1.19
CA VAL A 31 -22.64 16.00 -0.33
C VAL A 31 -23.46 16.05 0.95
N ASP A 32 -23.62 17.23 1.57
CA ASP A 32 -24.43 17.39 2.79
C ASP A 32 -25.90 17.13 2.55
N GLU A 33 -26.45 17.66 1.46
CA GLU A 33 -27.83 17.40 1.02
C GLU A 33 -28.04 15.91 0.73
N LEU A 34 -27.11 15.27 0.02
CA LEU A 34 -27.17 13.85 -0.31
C LEU A 34 -27.17 12.98 0.95
N LEU A 35 -26.25 13.25 1.88
CA LEU A 35 -26.18 12.52 3.16
C LEU A 35 -27.45 12.72 3.98
N SER A 36 -27.99 13.95 4.03
CA SER A 36 -29.23 14.26 4.74
C SER A 36 -30.44 13.52 4.13
N GLN A 37 -30.56 13.51 2.81
CA GLN A 37 -31.62 12.77 2.11
C GLN A 37 -31.52 11.26 2.37
N VAL A 38 -30.32 10.69 2.29
CA VAL A 38 -30.10 9.26 2.54
C VAL A 38 -30.45 8.90 3.97
N ASN A 39 -30.03 9.71 4.96
CA ASN A 39 -30.36 9.48 6.37
C ASN A 39 -31.87 9.55 6.62
N SER A 40 -32.54 10.58 6.13
CA SER A 40 -33.98 10.72 6.26
C SER A 40 -34.75 9.55 5.61
N PHE A 41 -34.25 9.06 4.48
CA PHE A 41 -34.82 7.91 3.80
C PHE A 41 -34.65 6.61 4.60
N ILE A 42 -33.50 6.39 5.22
CA ILE A 42 -33.24 5.21 6.06
C ILE A 42 -34.08 5.23 7.33
N GLU A 43 -34.33 6.42 7.91
CA GLU A 43 -35.20 6.59 9.09
C GLU A 43 -36.66 6.30 8.78
N SER A 44 -37.14 6.65 7.58
CA SER A 44 -38.53 6.49 7.19
C SER A 44 -38.86 5.11 6.61
N ASP A 45 -37.97 4.50 5.88
CA ASP A 45 -38.18 3.24 5.18
C ASP A 45 -37.22 2.14 5.64
N SER A 46 -36.29 1.76 4.79
CA SER A 46 -35.28 0.78 5.11
C SER A 46 -34.11 0.84 4.11
N TRP A 47 -33.00 0.23 4.48
CA TRP A 47 -31.87 0.08 3.58
C TRP A 47 -32.20 -0.66 2.28
N GLN A 48 -33.11 -1.64 2.34
CA GLN A 48 -33.55 -2.39 1.14
C GLN A 48 -34.37 -1.52 0.19
N ALA A 49 -35.21 -0.64 0.74
CA ALA A 49 -35.92 0.33 -0.06
C ALA A 49 -34.99 1.37 -0.71
N LEU A 50 -33.93 1.79 -0.02
CA LEU A 50 -32.91 2.66 -0.60
C LEU A 50 -32.18 1.96 -1.74
N GLU A 51 -31.80 0.69 -1.58
CA GLU A 51 -31.10 -0.09 -2.60
C GLU A 51 -31.93 -0.25 -3.89
N THR A 52 -33.24 -0.42 -3.77
CA THR A 52 -34.13 -0.49 -4.94
C THR A 52 -34.33 0.85 -5.63
N LYS A 53 -34.28 1.95 -4.89
CA LYS A 53 -34.45 3.32 -5.42
C LYS A 53 -33.15 3.97 -5.89
N THR A 54 -31.98 3.37 -5.63
CA THR A 54 -30.69 3.89 -6.11
C THR A 54 -30.66 4.08 -7.62
N SER A 55 -31.36 3.24 -8.38
CA SER A 55 -31.48 3.37 -9.84
C SER A 55 -32.11 4.69 -10.29
N ASP A 56 -32.91 5.32 -9.43
CA ASP A 56 -33.62 6.56 -9.72
C ASP A 56 -32.84 7.81 -9.25
N ILE A 57 -31.77 7.60 -8.49
CA ILE A 57 -30.92 8.69 -7.95
C ILE A 57 -29.63 8.75 -8.74
N ILE A 58 -29.50 9.69 -9.66
CA ILE A 58 -28.35 9.88 -10.57
C ILE A 58 -27.01 9.93 -9.84
N TRP A 59 -27.01 10.43 -8.58
CA TRP A 59 -25.80 10.69 -7.79
C TRP A 59 -25.36 9.51 -6.92
N ILE A 60 -26.08 8.38 -6.89
CA ILE A 60 -25.72 7.21 -6.10
C ILE A 60 -25.57 6.01 -7.02
N ASP A 61 -24.38 5.47 -7.12
CA ASP A 61 -24.09 4.27 -7.89
C ASP A 61 -24.42 2.99 -7.12
N ARG A 62 -24.15 3.00 -5.81
CA ARG A 62 -24.24 1.80 -4.98
C ARG A 62 -24.43 2.14 -3.51
N VAL A 63 -25.14 1.27 -2.81
CA VAL A 63 -25.31 1.31 -1.36
C VAL A 63 -24.70 0.05 -0.74
N ASP A 64 -24.01 0.18 0.37
CA ASP A 64 -23.48 -0.93 1.17
C ASP A 64 -24.03 -0.82 2.60
N PRO A 65 -25.18 -1.48 2.90
CA PRO A 65 -25.81 -1.42 4.21
C PRO A 65 -24.91 -1.96 5.34
N ALA A 66 -24.12 -3.00 5.04
CA ALA A 66 -23.25 -3.63 6.04
C ALA A 66 -22.15 -2.68 6.52
N LYS A 67 -21.67 -1.81 5.66
CA LYS A 67 -20.62 -0.81 5.97
C LYS A 67 -21.19 0.56 6.26
N ARG A 68 -22.49 0.74 6.10
CA ARG A 68 -23.18 2.04 6.18
C ARG A 68 -22.53 3.09 5.29
N THR A 69 -22.27 2.71 4.05
CA THR A 69 -21.62 3.56 3.06
C THR A 69 -22.44 3.61 1.78
N ILE A 70 -22.32 4.71 1.08
CA ILE A 70 -22.82 4.89 -0.28
C ILE A 70 -21.64 5.18 -1.21
N LEU A 71 -21.70 4.67 -2.44
CA LEU A 71 -20.85 5.10 -3.52
C LEU A 71 -21.59 6.20 -4.27
N ALA A 72 -21.17 7.44 -4.07
CA ALA A 72 -21.79 8.61 -4.66
C ALA A 72 -20.92 9.16 -5.79
N ARG A 73 -21.56 9.71 -6.82
CA ARG A 73 -20.92 10.53 -7.84
C ARG A 73 -20.96 11.99 -7.42
N LEU A 74 -19.83 12.67 -7.52
CA LEU A 74 -19.79 14.10 -7.27
C LEU A 74 -19.95 14.85 -8.60
N PRO A 75 -20.63 16.00 -8.61
CA PRO A 75 -20.71 16.84 -9.80
C PRO A 75 -19.31 17.34 -10.18
N ASP A 76 -19.06 17.40 -11.48
CA ASP A 76 -17.91 18.07 -12.06
C ASP A 76 -18.18 19.56 -12.33
N GLU A 77 -17.29 20.23 -13.06
CA GLU A 77 -17.43 21.66 -13.40
C GLU A 77 -18.68 21.96 -14.25
N ASP A 78 -19.16 20.98 -15.02
CA ASP A 78 -20.36 21.10 -15.88
C ASP A 78 -21.63 20.60 -15.16
N ASN A 79 -21.55 20.27 -13.87
CA ASN A 79 -22.60 19.67 -13.06
C ASN A 79 -23.08 18.31 -13.58
N GLU A 80 -22.22 17.60 -14.28
CA GLU A 80 -22.41 16.22 -14.72
C GLU A 80 -21.82 15.23 -13.70
N PRO A 81 -22.30 13.96 -13.66
CA PRO A 81 -21.75 12.95 -12.75
C PRO A 81 -20.28 12.66 -13.04
N GLY A 82 -19.39 13.20 -12.19
CA GLY A 82 -17.94 13.07 -12.29
C GLY A 82 -17.38 11.92 -11.43
N ALA A 83 -16.45 12.24 -10.53
CA ALA A 83 -15.74 11.26 -9.72
C ALA A 83 -16.62 10.53 -8.72
N SER A 84 -16.49 9.19 -8.65
CA SER A 84 -17.17 8.38 -7.65
C SER A 84 -16.39 8.34 -6.33
N VAL A 85 -17.07 8.60 -5.24
CA VAL A 85 -16.51 8.59 -3.88
C VAL A 85 -17.35 7.74 -2.94
N THR A 86 -16.69 7.04 -2.03
CA THR A 86 -17.39 6.29 -0.99
C THR A 86 -17.58 7.18 0.24
N LEU A 87 -18.83 7.43 0.59
CA LEU A 87 -19.21 8.26 1.72
C LEU A 87 -19.81 7.40 2.84
N HIS A 88 -19.37 7.63 4.06
CA HIS A 88 -20.01 7.07 5.25
C HIS A 88 -21.17 7.96 5.67
N ILE A 89 -22.35 7.38 5.72
CA ILE A 89 -23.58 8.14 6.00
C ILE A 89 -23.68 8.66 7.44
N GLU A 90 -23.02 8.00 8.39
CA GLU A 90 -22.98 8.42 9.80
C GLU A 90 -21.94 9.53 10.04
N LYS A 91 -21.14 9.87 9.05
CA LYS A 91 -20.09 10.89 9.14
C LYS A 91 -20.51 12.17 8.45
N SER A 92 -20.09 13.29 9.00
CA SER A 92 -20.25 14.57 8.32
C SER A 92 -19.41 14.64 7.03
N VAL A 93 -19.71 15.60 6.16
CA VAL A 93 -18.92 15.89 4.95
C VAL A 93 -17.44 16.08 5.30
N HIS A 94 -17.16 16.87 6.34
CA HIS A 94 -15.80 17.12 6.80
C HIS A 94 -15.08 15.83 7.25
N GLN A 95 -15.73 14.98 8.01
CA GLN A 95 -15.16 13.72 8.46
C GLN A 95 -14.92 12.73 7.29
N ASN A 96 -15.80 12.72 6.29
CA ASN A 96 -15.60 11.96 5.07
C ASN A 96 -14.38 12.46 4.30
N ALA A 97 -14.27 13.77 4.06
CA ALA A 97 -13.12 14.38 3.38
C ALA A 97 -11.81 14.14 4.16
N GLN A 98 -11.82 14.30 5.49
CA GLN A 98 -10.67 14.04 6.34
C GLN A 98 -10.15 12.60 6.21
N GLN A 99 -11.04 11.64 6.14
CA GLN A 99 -10.67 10.23 5.96
C GLN A 99 -9.86 10.01 4.67
N TYR A 100 -10.26 10.64 3.57
CA TYR A 100 -9.51 10.59 2.31
C TYR A 100 -8.16 11.30 2.41
N PHE A 101 -8.06 12.46 3.09
CA PHE A 101 -6.78 13.10 3.33
C PHE A 101 -5.82 12.24 4.16
N GLU A 102 -6.32 11.57 5.20
CA GLU A 102 -5.53 10.65 6.02
C GLU A 102 -5.04 9.44 5.22
N GLN A 103 -5.90 8.88 4.37
CA GLN A 103 -5.52 7.80 3.44
C GLN A 103 -4.44 8.26 2.46
N ALA A 104 -4.58 9.45 1.86
CA ALA A 104 -3.58 10.01 0.97
C ALA A 104 -2.24 10.23 1.69
N ARG A 105 -2.26 10.73 2.93
CA ARG A 105 -1.07 10.87 3.76
C ARG A 105 -0.39 9.52 4.02
N THR A 106 -1.17 8.52 4.41
CA THR A 106 -0.65 7.16 4.64
C THR A 106 0.01 6.58 3.39
N LEU A 107 -0.57 6.81 2.21
CA LEU A 107 0.00 6.38 0.93
C LEU A 107 1.32 7.10 0.62
N LYS A 108 1.38 8.42 0.88
CA LYS A 108 2.62 9.21 0.74
C LYS A 108 3.72 8.70 1.69
N ASP A 109 3.37 8.40 2.93
CA ASP A 109 4.32 7.87 3.91
C ASP A 109 4.83 6.48 3.51
N LYS A 110 3.97 5.62 2.96
CA LYS A 110 4.37 4.32 2.39
C LYS A 110 5.31 4.49 1.20
N ALA A 111 5.02 5.41 0.29
CA ALA A 111 5.90 5.71 -0.85
C ALA A 111 7.27 6.21 -0.38
N LYS A 112 7.30 7.13 0.59
CA LYS A 112 8.54 7.66 1.19
C LYS A 112 9.35 6.55 1.87
N GLY A 113 8.70 5.70 2.66
CA GLY A 113 9.35 4.56 3.31
C GLY A 113 9.96 3.57 2.30
N ALA A 114 9.21 3.23 1.25
CA ALA A 114 9.69 2.36 0.18
C ALA A 114 10.88 2.97 -0.58
N ARG A 115 10.85 4.27 -0.86
CA ARG A 115 11.97 5.00 -1.50
C ARG A 115 13.22 4.95 -0.63
N THR A 116 13.10 5.23 0.67
CA THR A 116 14.22 5.16 1.61
C THR A 116 14.80 3.74 1.72
N ALA A 117 13.94 2.72 1.72
CA ALA A 117 14.38 1.32 1.73
C ALA A 117 15.13 0.95 0.45
N LEU A 118 14.65 1.41 -0.72
CA LEU A 118 15.32 1.21 -2.01
C LEU A 118 16.71 1.86 -2.02
N GLU A 119 16.81 3.12 -1.61
CA GLU A 119 18.09 3.85 -1.53
C GLU A 119 19.09 3.15 -0.61
N ARG A 120 18.63 2.64 0.55
CA ARG A 120 19.51 1.87 1.46
C ARG A 120 20.01 0.59 0.79
N THR A 121 19.16 -0.10 0.06
CA THR A 121 19.54 -1.33 -0.65
C THR A 121 20.51 -1.05 -1.78
N GLU A 122 20.27 -0.01 -2.58
CA GLU A 122 21.16 0.42 -3.67
C GLU A 122 22.53 0.86 -3.11
N ASN A 123 22.56 1.65 -2.04
CA ASN A 123 23.77 2.07 -1.37
C ASN A 123 24.55 0.90 -0.77
N ALA A 124 23.88 -0.07 -0.17
CA ALA A 124 24.52 -1.28 0.36
C ALA A 124 25.14 -2.12 -0.76
N ALA A 125 24.42 -2.30 -1.87
CA ALA A 125 24.93 -3.00 -3.05
C ALA A 125 26.14 -2.30 -3.66
N ALA A 126 26.11 -0.97 -3.81
CA ALA A 126 27.23 -0.19 -4.31
C ALA A 126 28.49 -0.28 -3.41
N LYS A 127 28.29 -0.23 -2.09
CA LYS A 127 29.38 -0.41 -1.11
C LYS A 127 30.01 -1.81 -1.20
N GLU A 128 29.18 -2.84 -1.33
CA GLU A 128 29.67 -4.21 -1.45
C GLU A 128 30.40 -4.42 -2.78
N GLU A 129 29.91 -3.85 -3.88
CA GLU A 129 30.60 -3.89 -5.17
C GLU A 129 31.96 -3.17 -5.13
N ALA A 130 32.00 -1.97 -4.55
CA ALA A 130 33.27 -1.23 -4.36
C ALA A 130 34.26 -2.02 -3.51
N ARG A 131 33.80 -2.68 -2.45
CA ARG A 131 34.63 -3.55 -1.61
C ARG A 131 35.16 -4.77 -2.40
N ARG A 132 34.29 -5.40 -3.22
CA ARG A 132 34.73 -6.52 -4.08
C ARG A 132 35.79 -6.09 -5.08
N LYS A 133 35.62 -4.94 -5.72
CA LYS A 133 36.63 -4.38 -6.64
C LYS A 133 37.94 -4.11 -5.94
N LYS A 134 37.90 -3.54 -4.73
CA LYS A 134 39.10 -3.29 -3.92
C LYS A 134 39.81 -4.58 -3.47
N ASP A 135 39.07 -5.58 -3.02
CA ASP A 135 39.60 -6.88 -2.61
C ASP A 135 40.21 -7.63 -3.82
N ALA A 136 39.58 -7.55 -5.00
CA ALA A 136 40.10 -8.13 -6.25
C ALA A 136 41.42 -7.44 -6.68
N ALA A 137 41.44 -6.10 -6.65
CA ALA A 137 42.66 -5.34 -6.99
C ALA A 137 43.83 -5.61 -6.00
N ALA A 138 43.52 -5.94 -4.75
CA ALA A 138 44.51 -6.31 -3.74
C ALA A 138 44.93 -7.80 -3.78
N GLY A 139 44.46 -8.57 -4.78
CA GLY A 139 44.77 -10.01 -4.91
C GLY A 139 44.19 -10.88 -3.78
N LYS A 140 43.24 -10.36 -3.00
CA LYS A 140 42.65 -11.11 -1.89
C LYS A 140 41.61 -12.07 -2.42
N VAL A 141 41.96 -13.37 -2.49
CA VAL A 141 40.98 -14.42 -2.78
C VAL A 141 40.04 -14.59 -1.58
N ARG A 142 38.79 -14.24 -1.75
CA ARG A 142 37.79 -14.51 -0.73
C ARG A 142 37.41 -15.99 -0.77
N ILE A 143 37.91 -16.73 0.21
CA ILE A 143 37.36 -18.05 0.49
C ILE A 143 35.95 -17.82 1.08
N ALA A 144 34.91 -18.24 0.34
CA ALA A 144 33.54 -18.15 0.85
C ALA A 144 33.44 -18.97 2.15
N LYS A 145 33.19 -18.27 3.27
CA LYS A 145 32.91 -18.98 4.53
C LYS A 145 31.63 -19.77 4.36
N ARG A 146 31.70 -21.07 4.48
CA ARG A 146 30.50 -21.94 4.45
C ARG A 146 29.58 -21.56 5.60
N SER A 147 28.28 -21.42 5.31
CA SER A 147 27.27 -21.08 6.32
C SER A 147 26.95 -22.26 7.25
N LYS A 148 27.18 -23.48 6.79
CA LYS A 148 26.95 -24.71 7.58
C LYS A 148 28.25 -25.50 7.69
N ARG A 149 28.57 -25.90 8.92
CA ARG A 149 29.64 -26.88 9.18
C ARG A 149 29.11 -28.29 8.96
N PHE A 150 29.95 -29.17 8.45
CA PHE A 150 29.59 -30.58 8.41
C PHE A 150 29.60 -31.17 9.82
N TRP A 151 28.81 -32.21 10.06
CA TRP A 151 28.67 -32.87 11.35
C TRP A 151 29.99 -33.35 11.96
N PHE A 152 30.96 -33.71 11.12
CA PHE A 152 32.26 -34.21 11.53
C PHE A 152 33.26 -33.11 11.89
N GLU A 153 33.04 -31.86 11.46
CA GLU A 153 33.99 -30.73 11.71
C GLU A 153 34.14 -30.36 13.21
N LYS A 154 33.26 -30.86 14.06
CA LYS A 154 33.34 -30.74 15.52
C LYS A 154 34.27 -31.77 16.18
N HIS A 155 34.72 -32.78 15.43
CA HIS A 155 35.63 -33.83 15.87
C HIS A 155 36.99 -33.66 15.21
N ARG A 156 37.98 -34.44 15.65
CA ARG A 156 39.27 -34.54 14.91
C ARG A 156 38.98 -35.33 13.63
N TRP A 157 39.30 -34.82 12.50
CA TRP A 157 39.08 -35.45 11.23
C TRP A 157 40.20 -35.27 10.25
N GLY A 158 40.33 -36.10 9.31
CA GLY A 158 41.32 -36.05 8.22
C GLY A 158 40.84 -36.88 7.01
N ILE A 159 41.45 -36.60 5.88
CA ILE A 159 41.24 -37.39 4.66
C ILE A 159 42.50 -38.23 4.41
N LEU A 160 42.33 -39.54 4.26
CA LEU A 160 43.42 -40.45 3.90
C LEU A 160 43.80 -40.27 2.43
N SER A 161 44.98 -40.81 2.06
CA SER A 161 45.48 -40.75 0.68
C SER A 161 44.58 -41.45 -0.34
N ASP A 162 43.70 -42.36 0.10
CA ASP A 162 42.70 -43.02 -0.71
C ASP A 162 41.37 -42.27 -0.77
N GLY A 163 41.29 -41.06 -0.22
CA GLY A 163 40.07 -40.19 -0.24
C GLY A 163 39.06 -40.47 0.85
N ARG A 164 39.28 -41.45 1.75
CA ARG A 164 38.36 -41.75 2.84
C ARG A 164 38.47 -40.73 3.97
N LEU A 165 37.28 -40.31 4.48
CA LEU A 165 37.17 -39.47 5.65
C LEU A 165 37.34 -40.27 6.94
N VAL A 166 38.28 -39.90 7.77
CA VAL A 166 38.46 -40.46 9.12
C VAL A 166 38.05 -39.44 10.14
N VAL A 167 37.22 -39.83 11.08
CA VAL A 167 36.78 -38.98 12.18
C VAL A 167 37.16 -39.65 13.50
N GLY A 168 37.97 -38.97 14.30
CA GLY A 168 38.40 -39.44 15.62
C GLY A 168 37.43 -38.96 16.70
N GLY A 169 37.09 -39.86 17.62
CA GLY A 169 36.41 -39.49 18.85
C GLY A 169 37.30 -38.59 19.77
N ARG A 170 36.68 -38.03 20.80
CA ARG A 170 37.38 -37.30 21.86
C ARG A 170 38.27 -38.25 22.61
#